data_e79bee472432433fae509d7bed7d83e7
#
_entry.id   e79bee472432433fae509d7bed7d83e7
#
_cell.length_a   1.000
_cell.length_b   1.000
_cell.length_c   1.000
_cell.angle_alpha   90.00
_cell.angle_beta   90.00
_cell.angle_gamma   90.00
#
_symmetry.space_group_name_H-M   'P 1'
#
loop_
_entity.id
_entity.type
_entity.pdbx_description
1 polymer ?
#
loop_
_entity_poly.entity_id
_entity_poly.type
_entity_poly.pdbx_seq_one_letter_code
_entity_poly.pdbx_strand_id
1 'polypeptide(L)'
;TEKGVSYWAQYLEQQEIGKPQDVVEQENHLSYLLQYPEIGKERIDARISEIVTEIRNAFDAEFTPTEEEKKEKKQTDAILYLGYESYLAKENQLSLVFFETHETNGELSPHTQIQVFHFDLEKDAEVTAESLQSDSFAKNASAYTEKYFTTTEPYKNGIFGNYKTLLAPDAGRFDRFALTKDGVLFYFDRYDLFPGSYGVVRLTIPYAEMQKKIEEPKKETPVP
;
A
#
# COMPACT_ATOMS: atom_id res chain seq x y z
N THR A 1 -20.97 -1.38 11.44
CA THR A 1 -20.99 -0.15 12.25
C THR A 1 -20.90 1.08 11.36
N GLU A 2 -21.40 2.23 11.80
CA GLU A 2 -21.29 3.49 11.03
C GLU A 2 -19.82 3.83 10.70
N LYS A 3 -18.90 3.63 11.65
CA LYS A 3 -17.45 3.83 11.44
C LYS A 3 -16.89 2.92 10.33
N GLY A 4 -17.25 1.64 10.34
CA GLY A 4 -16.79 0.70 9.30
C GLY A 4 -17.29 1.07 7.91
N VAL A 5 -18.56 1.41 7.76
CA VAL A 5 -19.13 1.86 6.49
C VAL A 5 -18.42 3.12 6.00
N SER A 6 -18.15 4.09 6.87
CA SER A 6 -17.41 5.31 6.52
C SER A 6 -15.97 5.02 6.10
N TYR A 7 -15.29 4.07 6.78
CA TYR A 7 -13.93 3.69 6.42
C TYR A 7 -13.87 3.00 5.06
N TRP A 8 -14.74 2.03 4.81
CA TRP A 8 -14.75 1.29 3.55
C TRP A 8 -15.21 2.12 2.35
N ALA A 9 -16.11 3.11 2.56
CA ALA A 9 -16.60 3.96 1.50
C ALA A 9 -15.48 4.67 0.70
N GLN A 10 -14.34 4.96 1.32
CA GLN A 10 -13.20 5.59 0.64
C GLN A 10 -12.52 4.69 -0.41
N TYR A 11 -12.77 3.36 -0.38
CA TYR A 11 -12.16 2.39 -1.30
C TYR A 11 -13.13 1.88 -2.37
N LEU A 12 -14.44 2.13 -2.26
CA LEU A 12 -15.46 1.53 -3.14
C LEU A 12 -15.25 1.84 -4.63
N GLU A 13 -14.78 3.05 -4.95
CA GLU A 13 -14.55 3.47 -6.33
C GLU A 13 -13.32 2.80 -6.97
N GLN A 14 -12.48 2.18 -6.17
CA GLN A 14 -11.22 1.56 -6.60
C GLN A 14 -11.29 0.02 -6.55
N GLN A 15 -12.48 -0.55 -6.43
CA GLN A 15 -12.68 -2.00 -6.42
C GLN A 15 -13.09 -2.48 -7.82
N GLU A 16 -12.10 -2.70 -8.68
CA GLU A 16 -12.34 -3.09 -10.08
C GLU A 16 -12.73 -4.57 -10.24
N ILE A 17 -12.32 -5.43 -9.29
CA ILE A 17 -12.57 -6.87 -9.34
C ILE A 17 -12.74 -7.46 -7.94
N GLY A 18 -13.54 -8.50 -7.84
CA GLY A 18 -13.82 -9.24 -6.62
C GLY A 18 -15.13 -8.82 -5.96
N LYS A 19 -15.71 -9.73 -5.20
CA LYS A 19 -16.89 -9.47 -4.38
C LYS A 19 -16.44 -9.14 -2.96
N PRO A 20 -16.77 -7.96 -2.41
CA PRO A 20 -16.39 -7.62 -1.05
C PRO A 20 -16.93 -8.61 -0.03
N GLN A 21 -16.07 -9.05 0.88
CA GLN A 21 -16.40 -9.78 2.09
C GLN A 21 -16.20 -8.84 3.27
N ASP A 22 -17.23 -8.68 4.08
CA ASP A 22 -17.23 -7.79 5.24
C ASP A 22 -17.19 -8.63 6.51
N VAL A 23 -16.20 -8.37 7.38
CA VAL A 23 -16.08 -8.99 8.69
C VAL A 23 -16.19 -7.91 9.76
N VAL A 24 -17.13 -8.07 10.67
CA VAL A 24 -17.32 -7.19 11.84
C VAL A 24 -17.40 -8.08 13.07
N GLU A 25 -16.31 -8.15 13.80
CA GLU A 25 -16.16 -9.00 14.97
C GLU A 25 -15.66 -8.20 16.17
N GLN A 26 -15.92 -8.72 17.36
CA GLN A 26 -15.38 -8.20 18.62
C GLN A 26 -15.00 -9.38 19.51
N GLU A 27 -13.77 -9.38 19.95
CA GLU A 27 -13.22 -10.36 20.88
C GLU A 27 -12.56 -9.64 22.07
N ASN A 28 -13.21 -9.70 23.24
CA ASN A 28 -12.75 -8.98 24.44
C ASN A 28 -12.59 -7.47 24.20
N HIS A 29 -11.34 -6.98 24.18
CA HIS A 29 -10.96 -5.59 23.96
C HIS A 29 -10.52 -5.31 22.52
N LEU A 30 -10.49 -6.33 21.67
CA LEU A 30 -10.14 -6.21 20.26
C LEU A 30 -11.38 -6.22 19.39
N SER A 31 -11.40 -5.36 18.40
CA SER A 31 -12.48 -5.29 17.41
C SER A 31 -11.89 -5.30 16.01
N TYR A 32 -12.60 -5.93 15.07
CA TYR A 32 -12.16 -6.11 13.71
C TYR A 32 -13.22 -5.59 12.75
N LEU A 33 -12.83 -4.68 11.89
CA LEU A 33 -13.63 -4.16 10.79
C LEU A 33 -12.85 -4.38 9.51
N LEU A 34 -13.02 -5.56 8.91
CA LEU A 34 -12.21 -6.00 7.78
C LEU A 34 -13.06 -6.08 6.52
N GLN A 35 -12.51 -5.57 5.42
CA GLN A 35 -13.07 -5.79 4.09
C GLN A 35 -11.96 -6.29 3.16
N TYR A 36 -12.22 -7.39 2.44
CA TYR A 36 -11.32 -8.01 1.48
C TYR A 36 -12.11 -8.67 0.35
N PRO A 37 -11.51 -8.89 -0.84
CA PRO A 37 -12.25 -9.44 -1.97
C PRO A 37 -12.28 -10.97 -1.97
N GLU A 38 -13.37 -11.52 -2.49
CA GLU A 38 -13.46 -12.88 -3.04
C GLU A 38 -13.38 -12.77 -4.57
N ILE A 39 -12.35 -13.32 -5.18
CA ILE A 39 -12.08 -13.22 -6.63
C ILE A 39 -12.80 -14.33 -7.42
N GLY A 40 -13.14 -15.43 -6.77
CA GLY A 40 -13.69 -16.63 -7.40
C GLY A 40 -12.61 -17.50 -8.04
N LYS A 41 -11.38 -17.43 -7.52
CA LYS A 41 -10.23 -18.24 -7.89
C LYS A 41 -9.71 -18.93 -6.63
N GLU A 42 -9.71 -20.27 -6.63
CA GLU A 42 -9.52 -21.06 -5.41
C GLU A 42 -8.19 -20.75 -4.71
N ARG A 43 -7.08 -20.72 -5.47
CA ARG A 43 -5.75 -20.50 -4.87
C ARG A 43 -5.52 -19.06 -4.49
N ILE A 44 -6.04 -18.11 -5.29
CA ILE A 44 -5.98 -16.69 -4.98
C ILE A 44 -6.81 -16.38 -3.75
N ASP A 45 -8.04 -16.89 -3.65
CA ASP A 45 -8.93 -16.67 -2.50
C ASP A 45 -8.34 -17.30 -1.22
N ALA A 46 -7.71 -18.48 -1.33
CA ALA A 46 -6.99 -19.07 -0.21
C ALA A 46 -5.83 -18.16 0.25
N ARG A 47 -5.03 -17.63 -0.69
CA ARG A 47 -3.93 -16.71 -0.35
C ARG A 47 -4.41 -15.39 0.26
N ILE A 48 -5.49 -14.81 -0.26
CA ILE A 48 -6.12 -13.62 0.34
C ILE A 48 -6.54 -13.90 1.79
N SER A 49 -7.16 -15.05 2.05
CA SER A 49 -7.55 -15.45 3.41
C SER A 49 -6.34 -15.61 4.34
N GLU A 50 -5.22 -16.15 3.84
CA GLU A 50 -3.96 -16.23 4.59
C GLU A 50 -3.43 -14.83 4.92
N ILE A 51 -3.37 -13.91 3.95
CA ILE A 51 -2.93 -12.52 4.15
C ILE A 51 -3.78 -11.84 5.24
N VAL A 52 -5.10 -11.93 5.15
CA VAL A 52 -6.01 -11.34 6.15
C VAL A 52 -5.78 -11.96 7.52
N THR A 53 -5.53 -13.26 7.59
CA THR A 53 -5.21 -13.96 8.84
C THR A 53 -3.85 -13.50 9.40
N GLU A 54 -2.83 -13.34 8.56
CA GLU A 54 -1.52 -12.82 8.96
C GLU A 54 -1.62 -11.41 9.55
N ILE A 55 -2.38 -10.51 8.90
CA ILE A 55 -2.65 -9.15 9.38
C ILE A 55 -3.35 -9.19 10.74
N ARG A 56 -4.41 -10.00 10.87
CA ARG A 56 -5.14 -10.17 12.14
C ARG A 56 -4.24 -10.69 13.25
N ASN A 57 -3.47 -11.73 12.99
CA ASN A 57 -2.54 -12.30 13.97
C ASN A 57 -1.46 -11.31 14.42
N ALA A 58 -0.96 -10.47 13.51
CA ALA A 58 0.00 -9.43 13.85
C ALA A 58 -0.63 -8.38 14.78
N PHE A 59 -1.86 -7.93 14.47
CA PHE A 59 -2.63 -7.03 15.32
C PHE A 59 -2.91 -7.64 16.71
N ASP A 60 -3.33 -8.90 16.76
CA ASP A 60 -3.59 -9.60 18.02
C ASP A 60 -2.32 -9.68 18.89
N ALA A 61 -1.18 -9.97 18.26
CA ALA A 61 0.10 -10.05 18.96
C ALA A 61 0.54 -8.68 19.52
N GLU A 62 0.26 -7.58 18.78
CA GLU A 62 0.59 -6.22 19.21
C GLU A 62 -0.25 -5.77 20.43
N PHE A 63 -1.55 -6.09 20.41
CA PHE A 63 -2.50 -5.58 21.41
C PHE A 63 -2.91 -6.60 22.48
N THR A 64 -2.40 -7.83 22.46
CA THR A 64 -2.62 -8.78 23.55
C THR A 64 -1.78 -8.38 24.76
N PRO A 65 -2.41 -8.11 25.93
CA PRO A 65 -1.69 -7.67 27.12
C PRO A 65 -0.65 -8.68 27.58
N THR A 66 0.53 -8.21 27.92
CA THR A 66 1.58 -9.00 28.58
C THR A 66 1.13 -9.44 29.99
N GLU A 67 1.81 -10.43 30.58
CA GLU A 67 1.51 -10.89 31.94
C GLU A 67 1.70 -9.79 33.02
N GLU A 68 2.57 -8.79 32.74
CA GLU A 68 2.75 -7.64 33.62
C GLU A 68 1.59 -6.67 33.52
N GLU A 69 1.16 -6.33 32.31
CA GLU A 69 0.00 -5.45 32.05
C GLU A 69 -1.30 -6.05 32.58
N LYS A 70 -1.49 -7.36 32.47
CA LYS A 70 -2.63 -8.07 33.09
C LYS A 70 -2.64 -7.90 34.62
N LYS A 71 -1.46 -7.97 35.27
CA LYS A 71 -1.35 -7.74 36.73
C LYS A 71 -1.68 -6.30 37.11
N GLU A 72 -1.30 -5.34 36.29
CA GLU A 72 -1.60 -3.92 36.48
C GLU A 72 -3.01 -3.53 36.04
N LYS A 73 -3.81 -4.48 35.51
CA LYS A 73 -5.12 -4.24 34.89
C LYS A 73 -5.10 -3.18 33.77
N LYS A 74 -3.98 -3.05 33.11
CA LYS A 74 -3.85 -2.22 31.92
C LYS A 74 -4.34 -3.03 30.72
N GLN A 75 -5.40 -2.54 30.10
CA GLN A 75 -5.96 -3.11 28.89
C GLN A 75 -6.21 -1.97 27.91
N THR A 76 -5.77 -2.15 26.69
CA THR A 76 -5.98 -1.18 25.61
C THR A 76 -7.08 -1.70 24.70
N ASP A 77 -8.16 -0.95 24.58
CA ASP A 77 -9.17 -1.26 23.57
C ASP A 77 -8.60 -0.87 22.19
N ALA A 78 -8.58 -1.82 21.27
CA ALA A 78 -8.03 -1.62 19.94
C ALA A 78 -8.99 -2.10 18.85
N ILE A 79 -8.98 -1.39 17.73
CA ILE A 79 -9.77 -1.71 16.54
C ILE A 79 -8.84 -1.82 15.34
N LEU A 80 -8.90 -2.94 14.65
CA LEU A 80 -8.28 -3.13 13.35
C LEU A 80 -9.27 -2.74 12.25
N TYR A 81 -8.88 -1.78 11.44
CA TYR A 81 -9.55 -1.46 10.19
C TYR A 81 -8.72 -1.98 9.03
N LEU A 82 -9.31 -2.79 8.18
CA LEU A 82 -8.72 -3.26 6.93
C LEU A 82 -9.66 -2.92 5.77
N GLY A 83 -9.17 -2.15 4.82
CA GLY A 83 -9.83 -1.89 3.56
C GLY A 83 -8.96 -2.34 2.40
N TYR A 84 -9.49 -2.37 1.19
CA TYR A 84 -8.72 -2.75 0.01
C TYR A 84 -9.10 -1.94 -1.23
N GLU A 85 -8.16 -1.90 -2.16
CA GLU A 85 -8.37 -1.50 -3.55
C GLU A 85 -7.94 -2.64 -4.46
N SER A 86 -8.63 -2.83 -5.58
CA SER A 86 -8.28 -3.84 -6.57
C SER A 86 -8.17 -3.21 -7.95
N TYR A 87 -7.13 -3.56 -8.69
CA TYR A 87 -6.85 -3.04 -10.02
C TYR A 87 -6.58 -4.18 -10.99
N LEU A 88 -7.24 -4.16 -12.13
CA LEU A 88 -7.00 -5.09 -13.20
C LEU A 88 -6.19 -4.41 -14.30
N ALA A 89 -4.91 -4.79 -14.41
CA ALA A 89 -4.05 -4.36 -15.49
C ALA A 89 -3.99 -5.43 -16.56
N LYS A 90 -4.12 -5.07 -17.82
CA LYS A 90 -4.13 -6.02 -18.94
C LYS A 90 -4.90 -7.31 -18.56
N GLU A 91 -5.27 -8.09 -19.44
CA GLU A 91 -6.26 -9.18 -19.36
C GLU A 91 -6.30 -10.03 -18.07
N ASN A 92 -5.17 -10.24 -17.34
CA ASN A 92 -5.12 -11.22 -16.25
C ASN A 92 -4.28 -10.82 -15.04
N GLN A 93 -3.77 -9.58 -14.99
CA GLN A 93 -2.93 -9.15 -13.86
C GLN A 93 -3.76 -8.34 -12.85
N LEU A 94 -4.00 -8.92 -11.70
CA LEU A 94 -4.64 -8.27 -10.58
C LEU A 94 -3.57 -7.71 -9.61
N SER A 95 -3.71 -6.44 -9.24
CA SER A 95 -3.03 -5.87 -8.08
C SER A 95 -4.06 -5.61 -6.99
N LEU A 96 -3.81 -6.15 -5.81
CA LEU A 96 -4.63 -5.99 -4.62
C LEU A 96 -3.84 -5.19 -3.59
N VAL A 97 -4.41 -4.09 -3.13
CA VAL A 97 -3.80 -3.18 -2.17
C VAL A 97 -4.61 -3.20 -0.90
N PHE A 98 -4.00 -3.60 0.20
CA PHE A 98 -4.59 -3.52 1.53
C PHE A 98 -4.13 -2.27 2.26
N PHE A 99 -5.07 -1.63 2.96
CA PHE A 99 -4.86 -0.49 3.83
C PHE A 99 -5.25 -0.89 5.25
N GLU A 100 -4.26 -1.03 6.08
CA GLU A 100 -4.40 -1.39 7.48
C GLU A 100 -4.22 -0.15 8.35
N THR A 101 -5.18 0.10 9.24
CA THR A 101 -5.13 1.19 10.21
C THR A 101 -5.67 0.71 11.54
N HIS A 102 -5.09 1.19 12.63
CA HIS A 102 -5.51 0.87 14.00
C HIS A 102 -6.16 2.07 14.68
N GLU A 103 -7.12 1.80 15.55
CA GLU A 103 -7.64 2.77 16.52
C GLU A 103 -7.37 2.19 17.93
N THR A 104 -6.79 2.98 18.82
CA THR A 104 -6.53 2.57 20.20
C THR A 104 -7.15 3.57 21.18
N ASN A 105 -7.94 3.09 22.13
CA ASN A 105 -8.63 3.94 23.11
C ASN A 105 -9.42 5.12 22.48
N GLY A 106 -9.93 4.94 21.26
CA GLY A 106 -10.70 5.96 20.53
C GLY A 106 -9.85 6.89 19.66
N GLU A 107 -8.52 6.74 19.64
CA GLU A 107 -7.62 7.52 18.79
C GLU A 107 -7.15 6.70 17.58
N LEU A 108 -7.40 7.24 16.37
CA LEU A 108 -6.96 6.60 15.12
C LEU A 108 -5.45 6.80 14.93
N SER A 109 -4.74 5.73 14.58
CA SER A 109 -3.31 5.80 14.22
C SER A 109 -3.10 6.80 13.07
N PRO A 110 -2.06 7.65 13.14
CA PRO A 110 -1.70 8.54 12.05
C PRO A 110 -1.12 7.79 10.84
N HIS A 111 -0.69 6.56 11.01
CA HIS A 111 -0.08 5.73 9.97
C HIS A 111 -1.07 4.71 9.42
N THR A 112 -0.97 4.45 8.13
CA THR A 112 -1.69 3.40 7.42
C THR A 112 -0.64 2.45 6.84
N GLN A 113 -0.66 1.18 7.24
CA GLN A 113 0.19 0.19 6.59
C GLN A 113 -0.41 -0.15 5.23
N ILE A 114 0.40 -0.06 4.19
CA ILE A 114 -0.02 -0.34 2.82
C ILE A 114 0.74 -1.56 2.33
N GLN A 115 0.02 -2.62 2.01
CA GLN A 115 0.56 -3.86 1.48
C GLN A 115 -0.01 -4.09 0.08
N VAL A 116 0.83 -4.49 -0.85
CA VAL A 116 0.42 -4.74 -2.24
C VAL A 116 0.78 -6.16 -2.63
N PHE A 117 -0.19 -6.86 -3.19
CA PHE A 117 -0.05 -8.22 -3.69
C PHE A 117 -0.45 -8.25 -5.16
N HIS A 118 0.24 -9.08 -5.93
CA HIS A 118 -0.03 -9.25 -7.35
C HIS A 118 -0.43 -10.69 -7.65
N PHE A 119 -1.39 -10.85 -8.55
CA PHE A 119 -1.91 -12.16 -8.93
C PHE A 119 -2.05 -12.28 -10.44
N ASP A 120 -1.75 -13.47 -10.96
CA ASP A 120 -2.05 -13.88 -12.32
C ASP A 120 -3.36 -14.68 -12.29
N LEU A 121 -4.43 -14.08 -12.82
CA LEU A 121 -5.78 -14.67 -12.80
C LEU A 121 -5.89 -15.91 -13.71
N GLU A 122 -5.05 -16.03 -14.74
CA GLU A 122 -5.04 -17.18 -15.63
C GLU A 122 -4.39 -18.38 -14.95
N LYS A 123 -3.27 -18.14 -14.25
CA LYS A 123 -2.55 -19.21 -13.52
C LYS A 123 -3.12 -19.50 -12.15
N ASP A 124 -4.09 -18.70 -11.67
CA ASP A 124 -4.62 -18.76 -10.32
C ASP A 124 -3.49 -18.77 -9.27
N ALA A 125 -2.60 -17.76 -9.33
CA ALA A 125 -1.40 -17.73 -8.51
C ALA A 125 -0.94 -16.32 -8.17
N GLU A 126 -0.32 -16.18 -6.99
CA GLU A 126 0.42 -14.98 -6.61
C GLU A 126 1.68 -14.82 -7.49
N VAL A 127 2.02 -13.58 -7.79
CA VAL A 127 3.18 -13.17 -8.58
C VAL A 127 4.01 -12.22 -7.74
N THR A 128 5.32 -12.43 -7.66
CA THR A 128 6.18 -11.55 -6.86
C THR A 128 6.36 -10.19 -7.54
N ALA A 129 6.43 -9.12 -6.73
CA ALA A 129 6.65 -7.76 -7.23
C ALA A 129 7.94 -7.66 -8.08
N GLU A 130 9.01 -8.35 -7.67
CA GLU A 130 10.29 -8.35 -8.38
C GLU A 130 10.16 -8.89 -9.80
N SER A 131 9.33 -9.91 -10.02
CA SER A 131 9.13 -10.50 -11.35
C SER A 131 8.40 -9.57 -12.32
N LEU A 132 7.75 -8.51 -11.81
CA LEU A 132 7.04 -7.50 -12.56
C LEU A 132 7.90 -6.26 -12.84
N GLN A 133 9.09 -6.19 -12.26
CA GLN A 133 10.01 -5.06 -12.38
C GLN A 133 11.07 -5.33 -13.43
N SER A 134 11.40 -4.30 -14.23
CA SER A 134 12.59 -4.30 -15.09
C SER A 134 13.80 -3.76 -14.33
N ASP A 135 15.02 -3.98 -14.83
CA ASP A 135 16.27 -3.46 -14.26
C ASP A 135 16.26 -1.92 -14.09
N SER A 136 15.46 -1.20 -14.87
CA SER A 136 15.33 0.25 -14.80
C SER A 136 14.10 0.71 -14.01
N PHE A 137 13.29 -0.19 -13.46
CA PHE A 137 12.00 0.12 -12.83
C PHE A 137 12.12 1.19 -11.74
N ALA A 138 12.89 0.95 -10.70
CA ALA A 138 13.07 1.88 -9.59
C ALA A 138 13.73 3.20 -10.03
N LYS A 139 14.67 3.16 -10.97
CA LYS A 139 15.33 4.36 -11.54
C LYS A 139 14.33 5.24 -12.29
N ASN A 140 13.49 4.64 -13.14
CA ASN A 140 12.47 5.38 -13.89
C ASN A 140 11.40 5.95 -12.96
N ALA A 141 10.95 5.17 -11.98
CA ALA A 141 10.01 5.61 -10.97
C ALA A 141 10.56 6.79 -10.16
N SER A 142 11.80 6.69 -9.67
CA SER A 142 12.50 7.75 -8.95
C SER A 142 12.57 9.05 -9.77
N ALA A 143 13.08 9.00 -10.99
CA ALA A 143 13.27 10.17 -11.84
C ALA A 143 11.93 10.86 -12.17
N TYR A 144 10.89 10.09 -12.47
CA TYR A 144 9.56 10.64 -12.76
C TYR A 144 8.93 11.26 -11.50
N THR A 145 9.00 10.56 -10.37
CA THR A 145 8.43 11.00 -9.09
C THR A 145 9.09 12.29 -8.60
N GLU A 146 10.43 12.36 -8.65
CA GLU A 146 11.16 13.58 -8.30
C GLU A 146 10.70 14.76 -9.15
N LYS A 147 10.68 14.60 -10.47
CA LYS A 147 10.23 15.64 -11.39
C LYS A 147 8.80 16.06 -11.08
N TYR A 148 7.88 15.11 -10.92
CA TYR A 148 6.47 15.40 -10.68
C TYR A 148 6.26 16.17 -9.39
N PHE A 149 6.79 15.68 -8.28
CA PHE A 149 6.55 16.30 -6.97
C PHE A 149 7.29 17.62 -6.76
N THR A 150 8.38 17.88 -7.48
CA THR A 150 9.09 19.16 -7.42
C THR A 150 8.54 20.24 -8.35
N THR A 151 7.68 19.88 -9.30
CA THR A 151 7.14 20.82 -10.29
C THR A 151 5.63 21.00 -10.26
N THR A 152 4.89 20.10 -9.61
CA THR A 152 3.42 20.06 -9.66
C THR A 152 2.80 20.52 -8.33
N GLU A 153 1.81 21.40 -8.41
CA GLU A 153 1.00 21.78 -7.24
C GLU A 153 0.03 20.63 -6.86
N PRO A 154 -0.23 20.46 -5.54
CA PRO A 154 0.28 21.23 -4.40
C PRO A 154 1.63 20.72 -3.87
N TYR A 155 2.22 19.69 -4.49
CA TYR A 155 3.35 18.92 -3.95
C TYR A 155 4.66 19.69 -3.87
N LYS A 156 4.95 20.54 -4.88
CA LYS A 156 6.25 21.24 -5.00
C LYS A 156 6.63 22.09 -3.78
N ASN A 157 5.63 22.56 -3.03
CA ASN A 157 5.84 23.41 -1.86
C ASN A 157 5.80 22.61 -0.55
N GLY A 158 5.42 21.32 -0.59
CA GLY A 158 5.24 20.50 0.59
C GLY A 158 6.20 19.32 0.71
N ILE A 159 6.93 19.00 -0.36
CA ILE A 159 7.89 17.88 -0.34
C ILE A 159 9.03 18.16 0.65
N PHE A 160 9.44 17.17 1.42
CA PHE A 160 10.53 17.31 2.38
C PHE A 160 11.86 17.67 1.69
N GLY A 161 12.68 18.50 2.35
CA GLY A 161 13.95 18.98 1.78
C GLY A 161 14.97 17.88 1.45
N ASN A 162 14.88 16.72 2.08
CA ASN A 162 15.73 15.54 1.83
C ASN A 162 15.12 14.56 0.80
N TYR A 163 14.16 14.99 -0.01
CA TYR A 163 13.42 14.14 -0.95
C TYR A 163 14.33 13.34 -1.90
N LYS A 164 15.50 13.86 -2.27
CA LYS A 164 16.45 13.13 -3.14
C LYS A 164 16.92 11.82 -2.51
N THR A 165 17.18 11.82 -1.21
CA THR A 165 17.52 10.60 -0.48
C THR A 165 16.30 9.69 -0.33
N LEU A 166 15.14 10.27 -0.04
CA LEU A 166 13.90 9.51 0.14
C LEU A 166 13.39 8.87 -1.15
N LEU A 167 13.66 9.49 -2.30
CA LEU A 167 13.28 8.98 -3.63
C LEU A 167 14.43 8.26 -4.35
N ALA A 168 15.57 8.03 -3.70
CA ALA A 168 16.64 7.25 -4.31
C ALA A 168 16.11 5.86 -4.75
N PRO A 169 16.55 5.32 -5.90
CA PRO A 169 16.02 4.05 -6.43
C PRO A 169 16.13 2.87 -5.47
N ASP A 170 17.12 2.90 -4.58
CA ASP A 170 17.42 1.88 -3.56
C ASP A 170 16.80 2.19 -2.19
N ALA A 171 15.96 3.22 -2.08
CA ALA A 171 15.34 3.61 -0.82
C ALA A 171 14.13 2.76 -0.42
N GLY A 172 13.74 1.74 -1.21
CA GLY A 172 12.59 0.87 -0.95
C GLY A 172 11.22 1.55 -1.09
N ARG A 173 11.17 2.80 -1.61
CA ARG A 173 9.92 3.55 -1.74
C ARG A 173 9.07 3.09 -2.93
N PHE A 174 9.69 2.40 -3.89
CA PHE A 174 9.05 1.95 -5.10
C PHE A 174 8.61 0.48 -5.07
N ASP A 175 8.64 -0.15 -3.89
CA ASP A 175 8.19 -1.54 -3.72
C ASP A 175 6.67 -1.65 -3.54
N ARG A 176 6.01 -0.56 -3.12
CA ARG A 176 4.55 -0.49 -2.96
C ARG A 176 3.90 0.11 -4.20
N PHE A 177 3.59 -0.74 -5.17
CA PHE A 177 2.96 -0.31 -6.41
C PHE A 177 1.83 -1.25 -6.84
N ALA A 178 0.82 -0.70 -7.51
CA ALA A 178 -0.19 -1.48 -8.20
C ALA A 178 -0.06 -1.29 -9.71
N LEU A 179 -0.27 -2.36 -10.47
CA LEU A 179 -0.42 -2.28 -11.92
C LEU A 179 -1.88 -1.92 -12.22
N THR A 180 -2.09 -0.84 -12.95
CA THR A 180 -3.42 -0.38 -13.37
C THR A 180 -3.52 -0.38 -14.90
N LYS A 181 -4.69 -0.14 -15.45
CA LYS A 181 -4.85 0.02 -16.91
C LYS A 181 -4.06 1.20 -17.49
N ASP A 182 -3.82 2.24 -16.68
CA ASP A 182 -3.22 3.50 -17.13
C ASP A 182 -1.70 3.58 -16.87
N GLY A 183 -1.16 2.74 -16.00
CA GLY A 183 0.26 2.77 -15.62
C GLY A 183 0.54 2.06 -14.30
N VAL A 184 1.67 2.39 -13.71
CA VAL A 184 2.11 1.89 -12.42
C VAL A 184 1.73 2.92 -11.35
N LEU A 185 0.87 2.55 -10.42
CA LEU A 185 0.40 3.38 -9.33
C LEU A 185 1.23 3.11 -8.08
N PHE A 186 1.95 4.13 -7.62
CA PHE A 186 2.75 4.08 -6.39
C PHE A 186 2.01 4.71 -5.23
N TYR A 187 2.27 4.17 -4.03
CA TYR A 187 1.73 4.63 -2.76
C TYR A 187 2.85 5.13 -1.84
N PHE A 188 2.68 6.34 -1.33
CA PHE A 188 3.55 6.94 -0.33
C PHE A 188 2.71 7.23 0.91
N ASP A 189 3.08 6.64 2.05
CA ASP A 189 2.35 6.82 3.29
C ASP A 189 2.56 8.24 3.87
N ARG A 190 1.75 8.56 4.86
CA ARG A 190 1.92 9.79 5.64
C ARG A 190 3.36 9.88 6.14
N TYR A 191 3.93 11.07 6.05
CA TYR A 191 5.31 11.35 6.45
C TYR A 191 6.40 10.67 5.62
N ASP A 192 6.07 9.91 4.60
CA ASP A 192 7.06 9.36 3.67
C ASP A 192 7.80 10.47 2.90
N LEU A 193 7.06 11.37 2.28
CA LEU A 193 7.60 12.45 1.43
C LEU A 193 7.05 13.83 1.80
N PHE A 194 5.94 13.88 2.53
CA PHE A 194 5.17 15.08 2.82
C PHE A 194 4.71 15.12 4.28
N PRO A 195 4.37 16.30 4.82
CA PRO A 195 3.68 16.41 6.10
C PRO A 195 2.40 15.58 6.13
N GLY A 196 2.04 15.07 7.32
CA GLY A 196 0.89 14.18 7.49
C GLY A 196 -0.46 14.74 7.01
N SER A 197 -0.58 16.06 6.82
CA SER A 197 -1.76 16.69 6.23
C SER A 197 -2.03 16.31 4.76
N TYR A 198 -1.03 15.78 4.07
CA TYR A 198 -1.19 15.26 2.70
C TYR A 198 -1.85 13.87 2.66
N GLY A 199 -1.90 13.17 3.81
CA GLY A 199 -2.41 11.80 3.86
C GLY A 199 -1.52 10.83 3.12
N VAL A 200 -2.12 9.74 2.63
CA VAL A 200 -1.49 8.81 1.68
C VAL A 200 -1.46 9.46 0.31
N VAL A 201 -0.28 9.67 -0.23
CA VAL A 201 -0.08 10.26 -1.55
C VAL A 201 0.03 9.15 -2.60
N ARG A 202 -0.66 9.32 -3.72
CA ARG A 202 -0.70 8.38 -4.84
C ARG A 202 -0.16 9.03 -6.10
N LEU A 203 0.61 8.27 -6.88
CA LEU A 203 1.16 8.74 -8.15
C LEU A 203 1.11 7.63 -9.19
N THR A 204 0.31 7.83 -10.23
CA THR A 204 0.32 6.93 -11.39
C THR A 204 1.39 7.41 -12.39
N ILE A 205 2.33 6.53 -12.69
CA ILE A 205 3.36 6.74 -13.71
C ILE A 205 2.95 5.96 -14.96
N PRO A 206 2.74 6.63 -16.11
CA PRO A 206 2.38 5.95 -17.35
C PRO A 206 3.41 4.88 -17.74
N TYR A 207 2.97 3.75 -18.30
CA TYR A 207 3.87 2.67 -18.73
C TYR A 207 4.98 3.13 -19.65
N ALA A 208 4.70 4.09 -20.54
CA ALA A 208 5.71 4.65 -21.43
C ALA A 208 6.86 5.33 -20.68
N GLU A 209 6.58 5.95 -19.53
CA GLU A 209 7.61 6.57 -18.70
C GLU A 209 8.43 5.49 -17.95
N MET A 210 7.78 4.41 -17.51
CA MET A 210 8.45 3.29 -16.84
C MET A 210 9.38 2.48 -17.75
N GLN A 211 9.18 2.55 -19.07
CA GLN A 211 9.95 1.83 -20.08
C GLN A 211 11.06 2.67 -20.73
N LYS A 212 11.23 3.93 -20.34
CA LYS A 212 12.28 4.80 -20.90
C LYS A 212 13.66 4.21 -20.61
N LYS A 213 14.52 4.21 -21.66
CA LYS A 213 15.94 3.93 -21.46
C LYS A 213 16.56 5.13 -20.74
N ILE A 214 17.20 4.89 -19.61
CA ILE A 214 17.97 5.92 -18.91
C ILE A 214 19.26 6.08 -19.67
N GLU A 215 19.49 7.26 -20.26
CA GLU A 215 20.80 7.61 -20.80
C GLU A 215 21.75 7.77 -19.61
N GLU A 216 22.76 6.91 -19.51
CA GLU A 216 23.84 7.11 -18.57
C GLU A 216 24.49 8.48 -18.83
N PRO A 217 24.79 9.27 -17.78
CA PRO A 217 25.50 10.52 -17.95
C PRO A 217 26.80 10.24 -18.72
N LYS A 218 26.99 10.91 -19.86
CA LYS A 218 28.23 10.79 -20.62
C LYS A 218 29.36 11.05 -19.65
N LYS A 219 30.25 10.06 -19.45
CA LYS A 219 31.48 10.26 -18.72
C LYS A 219 32.21 11.41 -19.44
N GLU A 220 32.31 12.55 -18.76
CA GLU A 220 33.17 13.61 -19.25
C GLU A 220 34.57 13.02 -19.40
N THR A 221 35.03 12.96 -20.62
CA THR A 221 36.41 12.58 -20.90
C THR A 221 37.28 13.67 -20.31
N PRO A 222 38.24 13.37 -19.39
CA PRO A 222 39.11 14.42 -18.89
C PRO A 222 39.84 15.05 -20.10
N VAL A 223 39.67 16.36 -20.21
CA VAL A 223 40.42 17.16 -21.22
C VAL A 223 41.89 17.06 -20.82
N PRO A 224 42.80 16.73 -21.76
CA PRO A 224 44.22 16.55 -21.46
C PRO A 224 44.89 17.84 -21.00
#